data_3dd32d717d9fe62e92e4f80385b607bd
#
_entry.id   3dd32d717d9fe62e92e4f80385b607bd
#
_cell.length_a   1.000
_cell.length_b   1.000
_cell.length_c   1.000
_cell.angle_alpha   90.00
_cell.angle_beta   90.00
_cell.angle_gamma   90.00
#
_symmetry.space_group_name_H-M   'P 1'
#
loop_
_entity.id
_entity.type
_entity.pdbx_description
1 polymer ?
#
loop_
_entity_poly.entity_id
_entity_poly.type
_entity_poly.pdbx_seq_one_letter_code
_entity_poly.pdbx_strand_id
1 'polypeptide(L)'
;MRLALGEYGLQVRLVGERVWERREDFLILNAAGTIPVLITEGIPPAPGASIIAEYLDEVYGSDLGDRRLLPHATNLRIEVRRLTSWFNDKFFADISGPLTKERYRQYMPRDGGGGSLDHALLHEVREILPDHLAYISTILSSHEWLAGDRLTYADLAAAAHLSTAEYLRDIPWPEDGAVKRWYARIQLRSSFQAMLTEAWRGFARQRT
;
A
#
# COMPACT_ATOMS: atom_id res chain seq x y z
N MET A 1 0.35 1.81 -4.78
CA MET A 1 0.29 2.30 -6.18
C MET A 1 -1.01 3.00 -6.55
N ARG A 2 -2.19 2.47 -6.27
CA ARG A 2 -3.48 3.14 -6.62
C ARG A 2 -3.59 4.56 -6.04
N LEU A 3 -3.15 4.78 -4.80
CA LEU A 3 -3.10 6.11 -4.20
C LEU A 3 -2.20 7.06 -4.99
N ALA A 4 -1.01 6.59 -5.38
CA ALA A 4 -0.10 7.41 -6.18
C ALA A 4 -0.70 7.80 -7.54
N LEU A 5 -1.28 6.83 -8.25
CA LEU A 5 -1.99 7.11 -9.51
C LEU A 5 -3.07 8.18 -9.33
N GLY A 6 -3.85 8.10 -8.25
CA GLY A 6 -4.84 9.12 -7.91
C GLY A 6 -4.25 10.48 -7.59
N GLU A 7 -3.08 10.56 -6.93
CA GLU A 7 -2.38 11.83 -6.67
C GLU A 7 -1.85 12.47 -7.96
N TYR A 8 -1.44 11.66 -8.94
CA TYR A 8 -1.09 12.13 -10.29
C TYR A 8 -2.31 12.44 -11.19
N GLY A 9 -3.54 12.16 -10.72
CA GLY A 9 -4.76 12.34 -11.52
C GLY A 9 -4.90 11.35 -12.67
N LEU A 10 -4.16 10.25 -12.65
CA LEU A 10 -4.12 9.26 -13.72
C LEU A 10 -5.29 8.29 -13.63
N GLN A 11 -6.03 8.17 -14.74
CA GLN A 11 -7.09 7.19 -14.91
C GLN A 11 -6.49 5.87 -15.43
N VAL A 12 -6.74 4.77 -14.74
CA VAL A 12 -6.23 3.45 -15.12
C VAL A 12 -7.34 2.41 -15.11
N ARG A 13 -7.27 1.44 -16.00
CA ARG A 13 -8.09 0.25 -15.95
C ARG A 13 -7.46 -0.75 -14.98
N LEU A 14 -8.16 -1.06 -13.90
CA LEU A 14 -7.73 -2.08 -12.96
C LEU A 14 -8.12 -3.48 -13.47
N VAL A 15 -7.17 -4.38 -13.49
CA VAL A 15 -7.35 -5.80 -13.82
C VAL A 15 -7.01 -6.61 -12.57
N GLY A 16 -7.99 -7.38 -12.08
CA GLY A 16 -7.78 -8.28 -10.94
C GLY A 16 -6.93 -9.48 -11.36
N GLU A 17 -5.91 -9.80 -10.57
CA GLU A 17 -5.06 -10.97 -10.77
C GLU A 17 -5.08 -11.85 -9.51
N ARG A 18 -5.33 -13.14 -9.71
CA ARG A 18 -5.27 -14.17 -8.66
C ARG A 18 -3.88 -14.79 -8.67
N VAL A 19 -2.94 -14.16 -8.03
CA VAL A 19 -1.51 -14.53 -8.05
C VAL A 19 -1.25 -15.99 -7.66
N TRP A 20 -2.13 -16.62 -6.89
CA TRP A 20 -2.03 -18.04 -6.51
C TRP A 20 -2.37 -19.01 -7.65
N GLU A 21 -3.09 -18.57 -8.70
CA GLU A 21 -3.39 -19.37 -9.89
C GLU A 21 -2.20 -19.48 -10.83
N ARG A 22 -1.18 -18.61 -10.67
CA ARG A 22 0.07 -18.58 -11.45
C ARG A 22 -0.16 -18.71 -12.96
N ARG A 23 -1.13 -17.96 -13.49
CA ARG A 23 -1.51 -18.03 -14.90
C ARG A 23 -0.34 -17.68 -15.81
N GLU A 24 -0.14 -18.45 -16.88
CA GLU A 24 0.99 -18.30 -17.79
C GLU A 24 1.05 -16.92 -18.45
N ASP A 25 -0.09 -16.38 -18.89
CA ASP A 25 -0.17 -15.04 -19.50
C ASP A 25 0.24 -13.93 -18.53
N PHE A 26 -0.04 -14.09 -17.23
CA PHE A 26 0.44 -13.15 -16.22
C PHE A 26 1.94 -13.33 -15.92
N LEU A 27 2.45 -14.56 -15.90
CA LEU A 27 3.86 -14.84 -15.67
C LEU A 27 4.76 -14.34 -16.82
N ILE A 28 4.23 -14.23 -18.05
CA ILE A 28 4.90 -13.56 -19.17
C ILE A 28 5.10 -12.05 -18.87
N LEU A 29 4.14 -11.40 -18.23
CA LEU A 29 4.24 -9.98 -17.84
C LEU A 29 5.16 -9.77 -16.65
N ASN A 30 5.14 -10.71 -15.71
CA ASN A 30 5.98 -10.67 -14.49
C ASN A 30 6.30 -12.10 -14.03
N ALA A 31 7.50 -12.59 -14.34
CA ALA A 31 7.95 -13.93 -13.98
C ALA A 31 7.98 -14.20 -12.46
N ALA A 32 8.09 -13.13 -11.63
CA ALA A 32 7.98 -13.26 -10.17
C ALA A 32 6.56 -13.64 -9.71
N GLY A 33 5.54 -13.44 -10.56
CA GLY A 33 4.16 -13.75 -10.23
C GLY A 33 3.58 -12.84 -9.14
N THR A 34 4.09 -11.62 -8.99
CA THR A 34 3.69 -10.66 -7.95
C THR A 34 2.94 -9.46 -8.55
N ILE A 35 2.15 -8.80 -7.74
CA ILE A 35 1.45 -7.55 -8.08
C ILE A 35 1.95 -6.40 -7.20
N PRO A 36 1.84 -5.14 -7.69
CA PRO A 36 1.23 -4.69 -8.93
C PRO A 36 2.14 -4.84 -10.15
N VAL A 37 1.54 -4.83 -11.35
CA VAL A 37 2.24 -4.66 -12.64
C VAL A 37 1.56 -3.52 -13.38
N LEU A 38 2.32 -2.51 -13.80
CA LEU A 38 1.83 -1.46 -14.68
C LEU A 38 2.09 -1.85 -16.13
N ILE A 39 1.05 -1.73 -16.96
CA ILE A 39 1.13 -1.93 -18.41
C ILE A 39 0.72 -0.62 -19.07
N THR A 40 1.59 -0.08 -19.88
CA THR A 40 1.34 1.13 -20.69
C THR A 40 2.14 1.05 -21.99
N GLU A 41 1.74 1.84 -22.99
CA GLU A 41 2.42 1.89 -24.27
C GLU A 41 3.84 2.46 -24.12
N GLY A 42 4.75 1.98 -24.96
CA GLY A 42 6.11 2.50 -25.07
C GLY A 42 7.12 1.99 -24.05
N ILE A 43 6.69 1.22 -23.04
CA ILE A 43 7.60 0.58 -22.08
C ILE A 43 7.25 -0.90 -21.88
N PRO A 44 8.22 -1.75 -21.49
CA PRO A 44 7.91 -3.10 -21.05
C PRO A 44 7.03 -3.08 -19.78
N PRO A 45 6.33 -4.19 -19.47
CA PRO A 45 5.60 -4.30 -18.20
C PRO A 45 6.48 -3.94 -17.01
N ALA A 46 6.00 -3.04 -16.15
CA ALA A 46 6.73 -2.55 -14.98
C ALA A 46 6.19 -3.22 -13.70
N PRO A 47 6.85 -4.27 -13.17
CA PRO A 47 6.42 -4.97 -11.98
C PRO A 47 6.95 -4.31 -10.71
N GLY A 48 6.13 -4.30 -9.67
CA GLY A 48 6.51 -3.85 -8.34
C GLY A 48 6.23 -2.37 -8.07
N ALA A 49 5.90 -2.09 -6.82
CA ALA A 49 5.48 -0.75 -6.40
C ALA A 49 6.59 0.29 -6.54
N SER A 50 7.85 -0.06 -6.24
CA SER A 50 8.99 0.85 -6.33
C SER A 50 9.31 1.23 -7.77
N ILE A 51 9.32 0.27 -8.69
CA ILE A 51 9.57 0.50 -10.12
C ILE A 51 8.49 1.41 -10.71
N ILE A 52 7.23 1.13 -10.40
CA ILE A 52 6.11 1.96 -10.84
C ILE A 52 6.21 3.38 -10.25
N ALA A 53 6.63 3.53 -8.99
CA ALA A 53 6.79 4.82 -8.36
C ALA A 53 7.87 5.67 -9.04
N GLU A 54 9.02 5.09 -9.39
CA GLU A 54 10.08 5.77 -10.15
C GLU A 54 9.57 6.18 -11.54
N TYR A 55 8.93 5.27 -12.26
CA TYR A 55 8.34 5.59 -13.57
C TYR A 55 7.35 6.76 -13.49
N LEU A 56 6.41 6.73 -12.54
CA LEU A 56 5.43 7.81 -12.37
C LEU A 56 6.10 9.14 -12.01
N ASP A 57 7.15 9.11 -11.20
CA ASP A 57 7.89 10.30 -10.81
C ASP A 57 8.70 10.89 -11.98
N GLU A 58 9.33 10.04 -12.79
CA GLU A 58 10.09 10.47 -13.95
C GLU A 58 9.21 11.07 -15.05
N VAL A 59 8.05 10.45 -15.31
CA VAL A 59 7.16 10.86 -16.41
C VAL A 59 6.22 11.98 -16.00
N TYR A 60 5.63 11.91 -14.81
CA TYR A 60 4.56 12.82 -14.37
C TYR A 60 4.93 13.69 -13.16
N GLY A 61 6.10 13.48 -12.57
CA GLY A 61 6.48 14.20 -11.35
C GLY A 61 6.56 15.71 -11.53
N SER A 62 6.95 16.19 -12.72
CA SER A 62 7.00 17.61 -13.06
C SER A 62 5.62 18.28 -13.00
N ASP A 63 4.55 17.57 -13.34
CA ASP A 63 3.19 18.10 -13.39
C ASP A 63 2.64 18.43 -11.99
N LEU A 64 3.20 17.78 -10.96
CA LEU A 64 2.87 18.06 -9.57
C LEU A 64 3.64 19.25 -8.98
N GLY A 65 4.71 19.73 -9.66
CA GLY A 65 5.54 20.82 -9.15
C GLY A 65 6.05 20.55 -7.73
N ASP A 66 5.81 21.47 -6.80
CA ASP A 66 6.21 21.32 -5.40
C ASP A 66 5.48 20.18 -4.64
N ARG A 67 4.39 19.66 -5.20
CA ARG A 67 3.67 18.50 -4.64
C ARG A 67 4.22 17.16 -5.10
N ARG A 68 5.35 17.14 -5.81
CA ARG A 68 6.02 15.93 -6.30
C ARG A 68 6.20 14.92 -5.17
N LEU A 69 5.76 13.66 -5.39
CA LEU A 69 5.78 12.62 -4.37
C LEU A 69 7.19 12.09 -4.06
N LEU A 70 8.13 12.27 -4.99
CA LEU A 70 9.55 11.99 -4.78
C LEU A 70 10.34 13.30 -4.91
N PRO A 71 10.82 13.91 -3.82
CA PRO A 71 11.48 15.21 -3.82
C PRO A 71 12.74 15.25 -4.70
N HIS A 72 13.12 16.44 -5.20
CA HIS A 72 14.37 16.61 -5.96
C HIS A 72 15.61 16.51 -5.08
N ALA A 73 15.54 17.01 -3.83
CA ALA A 73 16.67 17.01 -2.91
C ALA A 73 17.08 15.57 -2.56
N THR A 74 18.35 15.23 -2.79
CA THR A 74 18.87 13.86 -2.66
C THR A 74 18.66 13.27 -1.28
N ASN A 75 18.90 14.05 -0.22
CA ASN A 75 18.69 13.61 1.16
C ASN A 75 17.22 13.25 1.44
N LEU A 76 16.28 14.04 0.95
CA LEU A 76 14.85 13.75 1.09
C LEU A 76 14.43 12.57 0.22
N ARG A 77 14.97 12.44 -1.00
CA ARG A 77 14.72 11.26 -1.85
C ARG A 77 15.15 9.96 -1.20
N ILE A 78 16.33 9.96 -0.56
CA ILE A 78 16.83 8.79 0.18
C ILE A 78 15.86 8.45 1.32
N GLU A 79 15.43 9.45 2.09
CA GLU A 79 14.52 9.22 3.21
C GLU A 79 13.15 8.70 2.75
N VAL A 80 12.56 9.27 1.70
CA VAL A 80 11.32 8.77 1.12
C VAL A 80 11.47 7.32 0.68
N ARG A 81 12.55 6.97 -0.02
CA ARG A 81 12.78 5.59 -0.48
C ARG A 81 13.00 4.64 0.68
N ARG A 82 13.78 5.04 1.69
CA ARG A 82 14.04 4.25 2.90
C ARG A 82 12.73 3.90 3.62
N LEU A 83 11.88 4.90 3.85
CA LEU A 83 10.60 4.69 4.51
C LEU A 83 9.63 3.89 3.64
N THR A 84 9.56 4.18 2.33
CA THR A 84 8.72 3.41 1.40
C THR A 84 9.12 1.94 1.39
N SER A 85 10.43 1.65 1.34
CA SER A 85 10.94 0.27 1.42
C SER A 85 10.60 -0.36 2.77
N TRP A 86 10.78 0.35 3.88
CA TRP A 86 10.42 -0.18 5.20
C TRP A 86 8.96 -0.61 5.29
N PHE A 87 8.02 0.18 4.73
CA PHE A 87 6.61 -0.20 4.69
C PHE A 87 6.34 -1.36 3.74
N ASN A 88 6.91 -1.33 2.55
CA ASN A 88 6.68 -2.36 1.54
C ASN A 88 7.35 -3.71 1.87
N ASP A 89 8.41 -3.70 2.67
CA ASP A 89 9.16 -4.91 3.05
C ASP A 89 8.83 -5.33 4.49
N LYS A 90 9.25 -4.54 5.48
CA LYS A 90 9.13 -4.90 6.90
C LYS A 90 7.67 -4.89 7.38
N PHE A 91 6.96 -3.76 7.21
CA PHE A 91 5.56 -3.68 7.64
C PHE A 91 4.66 -4.64 6.84
N PHE A 92 4.96 -4.83 5.56
CA PHE A 92 4.27 -5.83 4.74
C PHE A 92 4.48 -7.23 5.28
N ALA A 93 5.73 -7.63 5.55
CA ALA A 93 6.03 -8.98 6.04
C ALA A 93 5.38 -9.26 7.40
N ASP A 94 5.40 -8.30 8.30
CA ASP A 94 4.93 -8.48 9.68
C ASP A 94 3.41 -8.31 9.83
N ILE A 95 2.80 -7.38 9.09
CA ILE A 95 1.43 -6.93 9.34
C ILE A 95 0.52 -7.18 8.13
N SER A 96 0.68 -6.38 7.07
CA SER A 96 -0.32 -6.34 6.01
C SER A 96 -0.29 -7.54 5.07
N GLY A 97 0.84 -8.20 4.90
CA GLY A 97 0.98 -9.43 4.12
C GLY A 97 0.22 -10.59 4.76
N PRO A 98 0.48 -10.95 6.03
CA PRO A 98 -0.30 -11.93 6.78
C PRO A 98 -1.81 -11.65 6.75
N LEU A 99 -2.22 -10.40 7.01
CA LEU A 99 -3.64 -10.00 6.98
C LEU A 99 -4.27 -10.16 5.60
N THR A 100 -3.54 -9.76 4.55
CA THR A 100 -3.98 -9.90 3.17
C THR A 100 -4.12 -11.37 2.79
N LYS A 101 -3.14 -12.20 3.14
CA LYS A 101 -3.16 -13.65 2.92
C LYS A 101 -4.36 -14.28 3.61
N GLU A 102 -4.60 -13.94 4.89
CA GLU A 102 -5.70 -14.48 5.66
C GLU A 102 -7.06 -14.06 5.09
N ARG A 103 -7.17 -12.82 4.59
CA ARG A 103 -8.36 -12.36 3.90
C ARG A 103 -8.64 -13.15 2.62
N TYR A 104 -7.62 -13.44 1.81
CA TYR A 104 -7.76 -14.21 0.57
C TYR A 104 -7.99 -15.69 0.82
N ARG A 105 -7.55 -16.22 1.96
CA ARG A 105 -7.73 -17.62 2.34
C ARG A 105 -9.19 -18.09 2.28
N GLN A 106 -10.14 -17.21 2.56
CA GLN A 106 -11.57 -17.48 2.48
C GLN A 106 -12.05 -17.76 1.04
N TYR A 107 -11.29 -17.28 0.04
CA TYR A 107 -11.62 -17.40 -1.37
C TYR A 107 -10.76 -18.41 -2.12
N MET A 108 -9.75 -18.98 -1.44
CA MET A 108 -8.91 -20.03 -2.01
C MET A 108 -9.57 -21.39 -1.90
N PRO A 109 -9.34 -22.30 -2.88
CA PRO A 109 -9.70 -23.71 -2.73
C PRO A 109 -9.03 -24.30 -1.48
N ARG A 110 -9.69 -25.27 -0.83
CA ARG A 110 -9.17 -25.89 0.39
C ARG A 110 -7.83 -26.60 0.18
N ASP A 111 -7.65 -27.25 -0.95
CA ASP A 111 -6.41 -27.87 -1.41
C ASP A 111 -5.29 -26.86 -1.74
N GLY A 112 -5.66 -25.60 -2.02
CA GLY A 112 -4.77 -24.45 -2.22
C GLY A 112 -4.51 -23.62 -0.97
N GLY A 113 -4.86 -24.12 0.24
CA GLY A 113 -4.63 -23.43 1.51
C GLY A 113 -5.81 -22.57 2.01
N GLY A 114 -6.99 -22.71 1.39
CA GLY A 114 -8.23 -22.08 1.86
C GLY A 114 -8.75 -22.71 3.16
N GLY A 115 -9.52 -21.96 3.94
CA GLY A 115 -10.09 -22.45 5.20
C GLY A 115 -10.66 -21.36 6.10
N SER A 116 -10.89 -21.73 7.37
CA SER A 116 -11.29 -20.77 8.41
C SER A 116 -10.18 -19.80 8.77
N LEU A 117 -10.52 -18.67 9.38
CA LEU A 117 -9.58 -17.69 9.87
C LEU A 117 -8.54 -18.30 10.83
N ASP A 118 -7.29 -17.92 10.64
CA ASP A 118 -6.19 -18.27 11.54
C ASP A 118 -6.13 -17.26 12.69
N HIS A 119 -6.78 -17.61 13.79
CA HIS A 119 -6.83 -16.74 14.97
C HIS A 119 -5.47 -16.55 15.65
N ALA A 120 -4.57 -17.54 15.54
CA ALA A 120 -3.23 -17.43 16.10
C ALA A 120 -2.41 -16.37 15.33
N LEU A 121 -2.46 -16.41 14.00
CA LEU A 121 -1.84 -15.39 13.14
C LEU A 121 -2.39 -13.99 13.41
N LEU A 122 -3.72 -13.87 13.55
CA LEU A 122 -4.34 -12.57 13.85
C LEU A 122 -3.92 -12.04 15.24
N HIS A 123 -3.73 -12.93 16.21
CA HIS A 123 -3.20 -12.56 17.52
C HIS A 123 -1.75 -12.08 17.42
N GLU A 124 -0.89 -12.82 16.74
CA GLU A 124 0.51 -12.43 16.53
C GLU A 124 0.62 -11.04 15.88
N VAL A 125 -0.15 -10.77 14.83
CA VAL A 125 -0.17 -9.46 14.19
C VAL A 125 -0.60 -8.34 15.17
N ARG A 126 -1.58 -8.60 16.03
CA ARG A 126 -2.03 -7.63 17.04
C ARG A 126 -0.98 -7.32 18.09
N GLU A 127 -0.17 -8.31 18.46
CA GLU A 127 0.90 -8.13 19.46
C GLU A 127 2.05 -7.26 18.93
N ILE A 128 2.40 -7.36 17.64
CA ILE A 128 3.52 -6.63 17.06
C ILE A 128 3.12 -5.28 16.44
N LEU A 129 1.84 -5.06 16.11
CA LEU A 129 1.35 -3.82 15.50
C LEU A 129 1.63 -2.56 16.36
N PRO A 130 1.53 -2.58 17.70
CA PRO A 130 1.88 -1.43 18.54
C PRO A 130 3.31 -0.92 18.33
N ASP A 131 4.29 -1.79 18.17
CA ASP A 131 5.69 -1.41 17.95
C ASP A 131 5.86 -0.68 16.62
N HIS A 132 5.17 -1.13 15.57
CA HIS A 132 5.16 -0.46 14.27
C HIS A 132 4.49 0.92 14.37
N LEU A 133 3.39 1.05 15.10
CA LEU A 133 2.72 2.34 15.33
C LEU A 133 3.58 3.29 16.16
N ALA A 134 4.31 2.78 17.15
CA ALA A 134 5.27 3.57 17.95
C ALA A 134 6.41 4.11 17.08
N TYR A 135 6.93 3.31 16.13
CA TYR A 135 7.91 3.79 15.17
C TYR A 135 7.37 4.93 14.31
N ILE A 136 6.16 4.80 13.77
CA ILE A 136 5.50 5.86 12.99
C ILE A 136 5.29 7.11 13.86
N SER A 137 4.83 6.94 15.11
CA SER A 137 4.63 8.03 16.06
C SER A 137 5.91 8.80 16.35
N THR A 138 7.04 8.08 16.51
CA THR A 138 8.35 8.69 16.70
C THR A 138 8.74 9.61 15.53
N ILE A 139 8.53 9.18 14.29
CA ILE A 139 8.78 10.01 13.11
C ILE A 139 7.87 11.25 13.12
N LEU A 140 6.60 11.08 13.37
CA LEU A 140 5.60 12.14 13.36
C LEU A 140 5.69 13.10 14.57
N SER A 141 6.55 12.81 15.56
CA SER A 141 6.80 13.73 16.69
C SER A 141 7.54 14.99 16.27
N SER A 142 8.31 14.93 15.18
CA SER A 142 9.13 16.02 14.66
C SER A 142 8.74 16.50 13.26
N HIS A 143 7.80 15.81 12.61
CA HIS A 143 7.41 16.09 11.24
C HIS A 143 5.89 16.02 11.06
N GLU A 144 5.37 16.81 10.13
CA GLU A 144 3.94 16.72 9.75
C GLU A 144 3.64 15.53 8.83
N TRP A 145 4.63 15.08 8.05
CA TRP A 145 4.59 13.94 7.15
C TRP A 145 5.80 13.05 7.41
N LEU A 146 5.75 11.80 6.99
CA LEU A 146 6.78 10.82 7.33
C LEU A 146 8.18 11.19 6.84
N ALA A 147 8.30 11.85 5.70
CA ALA A 147 9.59 12.26 5.14
C ALA A 147 9.77 13.78 5.07
N GLY A 148 9.23 14.52 6.06
CA GLY A 148 9.42 15.97 6.17
C GLY A 148 8.12 16.77 6.24
N ASP A 149 8.01 17.82 5.42
CA ASP A 149 6.98 18.85 5.48
C ASP A 149 5.80 18.66 4.52
N ARG A 150 5.82 17.63 3.67
CA ARG A 150 4.80 17.38 2.65
C ARG A 150 4.56 15.89 2.40
N LEU A 151 3.39 15.61 1.80
CA LEU A 151 3.03 14.25 1.36
C LEU A 151 4.04 13.68 0.37
N THR A 152 4.45 12.45 0.58
CA THR A 152 5.39 11.71 -0.27
C THR A 152 4.93 10.27 -0.50
N TYR A 153 5.68 9.51 -1.31
CA TYR A 153 5.45 8.06 -1.45
C TYR A 153 5.53 7.30 -0.12
N ALA A 154 6.32 7.77 0.85
CA ALA A 154 6.40 7.15 2.17
C ALA A 154 5.03 7.17 2.88
N ASP A 155 4.35 8.31 2.84
CA ASP A 155 3.02 8.49 3.43
C ASP A 155 1.97 7.63 2.73
N LEU A 156 2.02 7.57 1.39
CA LEU A 156 1.08 6.76 0.62
C LEU A 156 1.27 5.26 0.84
N ALA A 157 2.52 4.79 0.95
CA ALA A 157 2.84 3.41 1.27
C ALA A 157 2.34 3.05 2.67
N ALA A 158 2.69 3.85 3.67
CA ALA A 158 2.25 3.67 5.06
C ALA A 158 0.72 3.63 5.17
N ALA A 159 0.03 4.61 4.59
CA ALA A 159 -1.42 4.67 4.64
C ALA A 159 -2.10 3.48 3.94
N ALA A 160 -1.54 3.01 2.82
CA ALA A 160 -2.05 1.83 2.13
C ALA A 160 -1.93 0.56 2.99
N HIS A 161 -0.80 0.38 3.68
CA HIS A 161 -0.59 -0.75 4.58
C HIS A 161 -1.47 -0.65 5.84
N LEU A 162 -1.59 0.55 6.43
CA LEU A 162 -2.49 0.78 7.58
C LEU A 162 -3.96 0.53 7.21
N SER A 163 -4.38 0.87 5.99
CA SER A 163 -5.75 0.57 5.55
C SER A 163 -6.07 -0.93 5.53
N THR A 164 -5.05 -1.77 5.34
CA THR A 164 -5.18 -3.23 5.46
C THR A 164 -5.34 -3.65 6.93
N ALA A 165 -4.58 -3.01 7.84
CA ALA A 165 -4.66 -3.26 9.28
C ALA A 165 -6.00 -2.79 9.87
N GLU A 166 -6.60 -1.70 9.38
CA GLU A 166 -7.95 -1.25 9.77
C GLU A 166 -9.03 -2.31 9.54
N TYR A 167 -8.79 -3.23 8.62
CA TYR A 167 -9.69 -4.36 8.40
C TYR A 167 -9.88 -5.21 9.66
N LEU A 168 -8.92 -5.23 10.55
CA LEU A 168 -9.03 -5.89 11.87
C LEU A 168 -10.02 -5.18 12.82
N ARG A 169 -10.46 -3.96 12.49
CA ARG A 169 -11.32 -3.07 13.31
C ARG A 169 -10.78 -2.72 14.69
N ASP A 170 -9.57 -3.13 15.03
CA ASP A 170 -8.95 -3.01 16.35
C ASP A 170 -7.49 -2.52 16.24
N ILE A 171 -7.25 -1.40 15.52
CA ILE A 171 -5.91 -0.80 15.56
C ILE A 171 -5.74 -0.14 16.91
N PRO A 172 -4.74 -0.53 17.72
CA PRO A 172 -4.42 0.12 18.98
C PRO A 172 -3.70 1.45 18.68
N TRP A 173 -4.47 2.49 18.35
CA TRP A 173 -3.91 3.81 18.07
C TRP A 173 -3.12 4.33 19.28
N PRO A 174 -1.89 4.87 19.08
CA PRO A 174 -1.13 5.52 20.16
C PRO A 174 -1.93 6.63 20.84
N GLU A 175 -1.75 6.80 22.15
CA GLU A 175 -2.48 7.79 22.95
C GLU A 175 -2.27 9.24 22.48
N ASP A 176 -1.06 9.59 22.00
CA ASP A 176 -0.74 10.91 21.46
C ASP A 176 -1.56 11.27 20.23
N GLY A 177 -2.14 10.29 19.58
CA GLY A 177 -3.00 10.42 18.41
C GLY A 177 -2.31 10.99 17.16
N ALA A 178 -0.98 11.20 17.15
CA ALA A 178 -0.25 11.77 16.03
C ALA A 178 -0.42 10.91 14.77
N VAL A 179 -0.25 9.61 14.90
CA VAL A 179 -0.43 8.64 13.80
C VAL A 179 -1.88 8.68 13.29
N LYS A 180 -2.84 8.71 14.19
CA LYS A 180 -4.26 8.77 13.83
C LYS A 180 -4.61 10.08 13.10
N ARG A 181 -4.10 11.23 13.58
CA ARG A 181 -4.32 12.54 12.93
C ARG A 181 -3.67 12.59 11.55
N TRP A 182 -2.43 12.11 11.42
CA TRP A 182 -1.73 12.03 10.14
C TRP A 182 -2.48 11.11 9.17
N TYR A 183 -2.89 9.92 9.59
CA TYR A 183 -3.61 8.97 8.76
C TYR A 183 -4.98 9.53 8.32
N ALA A 184 -5.73 10.18 9.21
CA ALA A 184 -6.99 10.83 8.88
C ALA A 184 -6.85 11.89 7.79
N ARG A 185 -5.76 12.67 7.77
CA ARG A 185 -5.48 13.63 6.68
C ARG A 185 -5.34 12.94 5.32
N ILE A 186 -4.72 11.75 5.28
CA ILE A 186 -4.57 10.99 4.03
C ILE A 186 -5.91 10.38 3.63
N GLN A 187 -6.68 9.88 4.58
CA GLN A 187 -8.02 9.32 4.31
C GLN A 187 -8.97 10.34 3.66
N LEU A 188 -8.84 11.62 3.97
CA LEU A 188 -9.66 12.69 3.37
C LEU A 188 -9.29 13.03 1.92
N ARG A 189 -8.18 12.53 1.40
CA ARG A 189 -7.75 12.79 0.03
C ARG A 189 -8.65 12.05 -0.97
N SER A 190 -8.91 12.69 -2.12
CA SER A 190 -9.73 12.09 -3.18
C SER A 190 -9.17 10.75 -3.69
N SER A 191 -7.83 10.63 -3.76
CA SER A 191 -7.14 9.40 -4.13
C SER A 191 -7.47 8.23 -3.18
N PHE A 192 -7.55 8.51 -1.87
CA PHE A 192 -7.86 7.50 -0.85
C PHE A 192 -9.35 7.14 -0.87
N GLN A 193 -10.23 8.13 -0.96
CA GLN A 193 -11.68 7.93 -1.04
C GLN A 193 -12.09 7.11 -2.27
N ALA A 194 -11.48 7.37 -3.43
CA ALA A 194 -11.69 6.58 -4.63
C ALA A 194 -11.28 5.10 -4.42
N MET A 195 -10.14 4.87 -3.78
CA MET A 195 -9.68 3.51 -3.47
C MET A 195 -10.65 2.76 -2.56
N LEU A 196 -11.17 3.40 -1.51
CA LEU A 196 -12.16 2.79 -0.60
C LEU A 196 -13.46 2.45 -1.32
N THR A 197 -13.98 3.37 -2.14
CA THR A 197 -15.24 3.17 -2.88
C THR A 197 -15.15 1.97 -3.83
N GLU A 198 -14.03 1.78 -4.51
CA GLU A 198 -13.82 0.66 -5.41
C GLU A 198 -13.59 -0.67 -4.66
N ALA A 199 -12.89 -0.64 -3.53
CA ALA A 199 -12.73 -1.83 -2.69
C ALA A 199 -14.09 -2.39 -2.27
N TRP A 200 -15.02 -1.54 -1.83
CA TRP A 200 -16.38 -1.94 -1.49
C TRP A 200 -17.15 -2.55 -2.65
N ARG A 201 -17.04 -1.97 -3.87
CA ARG A 201 -17.69 -2.50 -5.08
C ARG A 201 -17.14 -3.87 -5.51
N GLY A 202 -15.84 -4.09 -5.37
CA GLY A 202 -15.18 -5.37 -5.64
C GLY A 202 -15.71 -6.49 -4.76
N PHE A 203 -15.99 -6.21 -3.48
CA PHE A 203 -16.55 -7.20 -2.53
C PHE A 203 -18.02 -7.53 -2.80
N ALA A 204 -18.82 -6.56 -3.22
CA ALA A 204 -20.23 -6.77 -3.52
C ALA A 204 -20.42 -7.68 -4.75
N ARG A 205 -19.52 -7.59 -5.74
CA ARG A 205 -19.59 -8.42 -6.97
C ARG A 205 -19.10 -9.87 -6.81
N GLN A 206 -18.38 -10.18 -5.74
CA GLN A 206 -17.91 -11.56 -5.46
C GLN A 206 -18.90 -12.39 -4.63
N ARG A 207 -20.04 -11.80 -4.25
CA ARG A 207 -21.14 -12.48 -3.53
C ARG A 207 -22.28 -12.94 -4.42
N THR A 208 -22.22 -12.72 -5.71
CA THR A 208 -23.14 -13.23 -6.74
C THR A 208 -22.44 -14.25 -7.62
#